data_6859dd50a0d408905010f40b16e3793d
#
_entry.id   6859dd50a0d408905010f40b16e3793d
#
_cell.length_a   1.000
_cell.length_b   1.000
_cell.length_c   1.000
_cell.angle_alpha   90.00
_cell.angle_beta   90.00
_cell.angle_gamma   90.00
#
_symmetry.space_group_name_H-M   'P 1'
#
loop_
_entity.id
_entity.type
_entity.pdbx_description
1 polymer ?
#
loop_
_entity_poly.entity_id
_entity_poly.type
_entity_poly.pdbx_seq_one_letter_code
_entity_poly.pdbx_strand_id
1 'polypeptide(L)'
;SDVCSSDLTLLFPEKEPEQLALPAMGVTAAAACVFLGKLYQEQCCSTQSRGKRRKKDYFLLFAWSAAAGAGSCLLFNSLILSIPGLREGAKEVSRLIYRPSLTVQLLCTGLVIPLAEELLFRAVGYRNLRRELPVSGAAAVSALWFALFHGNPVQGTYAFLTGLCLALLFEWTDSLRAVWSFHAAANLVSLAATEIGERIEAQAPRAFFLCLGAAGGMLLVWSFYRIKNKRGWKT
;
A
#
# COMPACT_ATOMS: atom_id res chain seq x y z
N SER A 1 -4.56 -11.49 21.16
CA SER A 1 -5.07 -10.24 20.56
C SER A 1 -5.95 -9.43 21.50
N ASP A 2 -6.41 -10.02 22.62
CA ASP A 2 -7.41 -9.41 23.51
C ASP A 2 -6.82 -8.40 24.53
N VAL A 3 -5.51 -8.46 24.78
CA VAL A 3 -4.86 -7.62 25.80
C VAL A 3 -4.73 -6.14 25.34
N CYS A 4 -4.52 -5.89 24.06
CA CYS A 4 -4.36 -4.52 23.54
C CYS A 4 -5.72 -3.78 23.43
N SER A 5 -6.81 -4.50 23.29
CA SER A 5 -8.18 -3.94 23.19
C SER A 5 -8.69 -3.46 24.55
N SER A 6 -8.39 -4.21 25.62
CA SER A 6 -8.84 -3.88 26.98
C SER A 6 -8.18 -2.62 27.55
N ASP A 7 -6.90 -2.36 27.24
CA ASP A 7 -6.19 -1.19 27.74
C ASP A 7 -6.66 0.13 27.08
N LEU A 8 -7.07 0.08 25.83
CA LEU A 8 -7.64 1.23 25.11
C LEU A 8 -9.04 1.61 25.59
N THR A 9 -9.86 0.61 25.98
CA THR A 9 -11.21 0.88 26.55
C THR A 9 -11.17 1.50 27.93
N LEU A 10 -10.11 1.24 28.72
CA LEU A 10 -9.90 1.89 30.01
C LEU A 10 -9.60 3.40 29.85
N LEU A 11 -8.94 3.81 28.78
CA LEU A 11 -8.62 5.22 28.51
C LEU A 11 -9.79 5.99 27.85
N PHE A 12 -10.68 5.29 27.16
CA PHE A 12 -11.79 5.90 26.42
C PHE A 12 -13.07 5.06 26.58
N PRO A 13 -13.68 5.03 27.77
CA PRO A 13 -14.79 4.12 28.09
C PRO A 13 -16.07 4.36 27.28
N GLU A 14 -16.20 5.51 26.62
CA GLU A 14 -17.37 5.85 25.79
C GLU A 14 -17.22 5.43 24.32
N LYS A 15 -16.06 4.89 23.91
CA LYS A 15 -15.81 4.50 22.49
C LYS A 15 -15.72 3.01 22.34
N GLU A 16 -16.39 2.49 21.32
CA GLU A 16 -16.26 1.10 20.91
C GLU A 16 -14.79 0.78 20.53
N PRO A 17 -14.26 -0.39 20.94
CA PRO A 17 -12.85 -0.77 20.65
C PRO A 17 -12.48 -0.67 19.19
N GLU A 18 -13.44 -0.94 18.29
CA GLU A 18 -13.26 -0.89 16.84
C GLU A 18 -13.04 0.54 16.31
N GLN A 19 -13.57 1.56 16.99
CA GLN A 19 -13.34 2.97 16.63
C GLN A 19 -11.95 3.45 17.03
N LEU A 20 -11.33 2.82 18.02
CA LEU A 20 -10.02 3.16 18.53
C LEU A 20 -8.88 2.41 17.83
N ALA A 21 -9.17 1.27 17.20
CA ALA A 21 -8.16 0.42 16.57
C ALA A 21 -7.36 1.18 15.49
N LEU A 22 -8.03 1.82 14.55
CA LEU A 22 -7.35 2.53 13.46
C LEU A 22 -6.53 3.75 13.93
N PRO A 23 -7.02 4.63 14.82
CA PRO A 23 -6.19 5.68 15.42
C PRO A 23 -4.96 5.14 16.15
N ALA A 24 -5.09 4.05 16.92
CA ALA A 24 -3.97 3.41 17.61
C ALA A 24 -2.93 2.86 16.63
N MET A 25 -3.37 2.20 15.55
CA MET A 25 -2.49 1.77 14.46
C MET A 25 -1.78 2.96 13.81
N GLY A 26 -2.47 4.08 13.61
CA GLY A 26 -1.90 5.31 13.07
C GLY A 26 -0.79 5.88 13.96
N VAL A 27 -1.02 5.93 15.27
CA VAL A 27 -0.01 6.39 16.25
C VAL A 27 1.20 5.46 16.27
N THR A 28 0.96 4.14 16.31
CA THR A 28 2.04 3.13 16.26
C THR A 28 2.84 3.24 14.96
N ALA A 29 2.16 3.42 13.82
CA ALA A 29 2.81 3.62 12.54
C ALA A 29 3.64 4.91 12.51
N ALA A 30 3.15 6.01 13.08
CA ALA A 30 3.90 7.26 13.19
C ALA A 30 5.19 7.09 14.02
N ALA A 31 5.11 6.40 15.15
CA ALA A 31 6.28 6.06 15.97
C ALA A 31 7.27 5.16 15.19
N ALA A 32 6.76 4.15 14.48
CA ALA A 32 7.56 3.29 13.60
C ALA A 32 8.25 4.09 12.48
N CYS A 33 7.60 5.09 11.91
CA CYS A 33 8.21 5.97 10.89
C CYS A 33 9.45 6.71 11.43
N VAL A 34 9.41 7.15 12.68
CA VAL A 34 10.57 7.84 13.31
C VAL A 34 11.74 6.87 13.47
N PHE A 35 11.48 5.68 14.01
CA PHE A 35 12.52 4.67 14.24
C PHE A 35 13.08 4.12 12.93
N LEU A 36 12.21 3.63 12.04
CA LEU A 36 12.62 3.06 10.76
C LEU A 36 13.22 4.11 9.82
N GLY A 37 12.77 5.37 9.93
CA GLY A 37 13.33 6.50 9.19
C GLY A 37 14.79 6.76 9.54
N LYS A 38 15.17 6.63 10.81
CA LYS A 38 16.57 6.72 11.25
C LYS A 38 17.40 5.58 10.65
N LEU A 39 16.93 4.34 10.77
CA LEU A 39 17.62 3.18 10.16
C LEU A 39 17.80 3.34 8.64
N TYR A 40 16.77 3.82 7.96
CA TYR A 40 16.86 4.10 6.53
C TYR A 40 17.88 5.18 6.19
N GLN A 41 17.95 6.26 6.96
CA GLN A 41 18.94 7.32 6.78
C GLN A 41 20.36 6.80 6.96
N GLU A 42 20.62 6.00 8.00
CA GLU A 42 21.91 5.38 8.26
C GLU A 42 22.34 4.47 7.09
N GLN A 43 21.43 3.66 6.56
CA GLN A 43 21.69 2.83 5.39
C GLN A 43 21.94 3.64 4.11
N CYS A 44 21.26 4.77 3.93
CA CYS A 44 21.46 5.65 2.78
C CYS A 44 22.76 6.45 2.87
N CYS A 45 23.20 6.88 4.06
CA CYS A 45 24.46 7.60 4.23
C CYS A 45 25.68 6.71 3.92
N SER A 46 25.55 5.39 4.12
CA SER A 46 26.61 4.43 3.79
C SER A 46 26.74 4.14 2.29
N THR A 47 25.74 4.52 1.49
CA THR A 47 25.70 4.26 0.04
C THR A 47 25.96 5.58 -0.69
N GLN A 48 27.16 5.76 -1.20
CA GLN A 48 27.66 6.98 -1.83
C GLN A 48 26.80 7.49 -2.99
N SER A 49 26.64 8.83 -3.01
CA SER A 49 26.38 9.71 -4.16
C SER A 49 25.28 9.28 -5.14
N ARG A 50 24.01 9.48 -4.73
CA ARG A 50 22.94 9.60 -5.74
C ARG A 50 23.08 10.92 -6.47
N GLY A 51 23.25 10.90 -7.79
CA GLY A 51 23.17 12.08 -8.63
C GLY A 51 21.88 12.87 -8.33
N LYS A 52 21.97 14.22 -8.25
CA LYS A 52 20.79 15.06 -7.99
C LYS A 52 19.79 14.96 -9.14
N ARG A 53 18.69 14.28 -8.93
CA ARG A 53 17.55 14.28 -9.88
C ARG A 53 16.98 15.70 -9.98
N ARG A 54 16.54 16.10 -11.18
CA ARG A 54 15.83 17.39 -11.38
C ARG A 54 14.47 17.33 -10.68
N LYS A 55 13.98 18.46 -10.15
CA LYS A 55 12.66 18.55 -9.49
C LYS A 55 11.51 17.99 -10.35
N LYS A 56 11.53 18.26 -11.67
CA LYS A 56 10.55 17.73 -12.64
C LYS A 56 10.57 16.19 -12.69
N ASP A 57 11.72 15.56 -12.55
CA ASP A 57 11.85 14.11 -12.58
C ASP A 57 11.26 13.47 -11.32
N TYR A 58 11.46 14.09 -10.15
CA TYR A 58 10.81 13.65 -8.92
C TYR A 58 9.29 13.73 -9.00
N PHE A 59 8.75 14.84 -9.53
CA PHE A 59 7.31 15.01 -9.71
C PHE A 59 6.73 13.96 -10.65
N LEU A 60 7.37 13.73 -11.80
CA LEU A 60 6.92 12.71 -12.76
C LEU A 60 7.00 11.30 -12.19
N LEU A 61 8.05 10.98 -11.43
CA LEU A 61 8.15 9.67 -10.76
C LEU A 61 7.01 9.49 -9.77
N PHE A 62 6.77 10.49 -8.94
CA PHE A 62 5.68 10.48 -7.98
C PHE A 62 4.32 10.29 -8.67
N ALA A 63 4.04 11.06 -9.72
CA ALA A 63 2.79 10.99 -10.47
C ALA A 63 2.58 9.62 -11.14
N TRP A 64 3.59 9.07 -11.81
CA TRP A 64 3.49 7.74 -12.42
C TRP A 64 3.38 6.62 -11.39
N SER A 65 4.05 6.75 -10.25
CA SER A 65 3.91 5.79 -9.15
C SER A 65 2.50 5.82 -8.57
N ALA A 66 1.94 7.00 -8.33
CA ALA A 66 0.54 7.14 -7.87
C ALA A 66 -0.46 6.57 -8.89
N ALA A 67 -0.26 6.85 -10.19
CA ALA A 67 -1.09 6.29 -11.25
C ALA A 67 -1.01 4.76 -11.31
N ALA A 68 0.18 4.19 -11.13
CA ALA A 68 0.36 2.74 -11.03
C ALA A 68 -0.36 2.15 -9.81
N GLY A 69 -0.31 2.83 -8.66
CA GLY A 69 -1.02 2.43 -7.44
C GLY A 69 -2.54 2.44 -7.63
N ALA A 70 -3.08 3.52 -8.19
CA ALA A 70 -4.50 3.60 -8.53
C ALA A 70 -4.91 2.48 -9.50
N GLY A 71 -4.12 2.26 -10.56
CA GLY A 71 -4.36 1.18 -11.52
C GLY A 71 -4.32 -0.21 -10.90
N SER A 72 -3.37 -0.48 -10.00
CA SER A 72 -3.29 -1.75 -9.28
C SER A 72 -4.51 -1.98 -8.38
N CYS A 73 -4.97 -0.94 -7.69
CA CYS A 73 -6.16 -1.01 -6.86
C CYS A 73 -7.39 -1.41 -7.69
N LEU A 74 -7.63 -0.75 -8.81
CA LEU A 74 -8.76 -1.06 -9.68
C LEU A 74 -8.69 -2.48 -10.24
N LEU A 75 -7.51 -2.91 -10.71
CA LEU A 75 -7.30 -4.25 -11.26
C LEU A 75 -7.52 -5.33 -10.19
N PHE A 76 -6.83 -5.24 -9.06
CA PHE A 76 -6.84 -6.30 -8.06
C PHE A 76 -8.17 -6.40 -7.33
N ASN A 77 -8.83 -5.27 -7.03
CA ASN A 77 -10.17 -5.30 -6.48
C ASN A 77 -11.18 -5.91 -7.46
N SER A 78 -11.09 -5.58 -8.75
CA SER A 78 -11.93 -6.21 -9.77
C SER A 78 -11.75 -7.73 -9.84
N LEU A 79 -10.51 -8.22 -9.75
CA LEU A 79 -10.21 -9.65 -9.72
C LEU A 79 -10.75 -10.31 -8.44
N ILE A 80 -10.51 -9.74 -7.27
CA ILE A 80 -10.96 -10.27 -5.98
C ILE A 80 -12.49 -10.33 -5.92
N LEU A 81 -13.17 -9.26 -6.33
CA LEU A 81 -14.62 -9.19 -6.34
C LEU A 81 -15.25 -10.14 -7.37
N SER A 82 -14.48 -10.61 -8.35
CA SER A 82 -14.94 -11.61 -9.31
C SER A 82 -14.95 -13.04 -8.74
N ILE A 83 -14.26 -13.29 -7.62
CA ILE A 83 -14.14 -14.59 -6.95
C ILE A 83 -15.13 -14.60 -5.77
N PRO A 84 -16.22 -15.42 -5.81
CA PRO A 84 -17.28 -15.35 -4.78
C PRO A 84 -16.78 -15.48 -3.34
N GLY A 85 -15.89 -16.43 -3.05
CA GLY A 85 -15.35 -16.65 -1.71
C GLY A 85 -14.50 -15.50 -1.15
N LEU A 86 -13.83 -14.74 -2.02
CA LEU A 86 -13.04 -13.58 -1.61
C LEU A 86 -13.90 -12.32 -1.45
N ARG A 87 -14.99 -12.23 -2.19
CA ARG A 87 -15.92 -11.08 -2.14
C ARG A 87 -16.57 -10.90 -0.77
N GLU A 88 -17.02 -11.99 -0.15
CA GLU A 88 -17.63 -11.91 1.19
C GLU A 88 -16.63 -11.48 2.26
N GLY A 89 -15.43 -12.06 2.24
CA GLY A 89 -14.35 -11.64 3.13
C GLY A 89 -13.91 -10.20 2.93
N ALA A 90 -13.94 -9.68 1.68
CA ALA A 90 -13.64 -8.28 1.39
C ALA A 90 -14.67 -7.33 2.04
N LYS A 91 -15.95 -7.68 2.04
CA LYS A 91 -17.02 -6.90 2.68
C LYS A 91 -16.86 -6.85 4.20
N GLU A 92 -16.48 -7.95 4.82
CA GLU A 92 -16.25 -8.01 6.27
C GLU A 92 -15.09 -7.10 6.68
N VAL A 93 -13.95 -7.19 5.97
CA VAL A 93 -12.79 -6.32 6.18
C VAL A 93 -13.15 -4.85 5.99
N SER A 94 -13.91 -4.52 4.96
CA SER A 94 -14.36 -3.15 4.71
C SER A 94 -15.12 -2.59 5.92
N ARG A 95 -16.05 -3.34 6.48
CA ARG A 95 -16.83 -2.88 7.65
C ARG A 95 -15.96 -2.53 8.85
N LEU A 96 -14.88 -3.26 9.08
CA LEU A 96 -13.96 -3.00 10.21
C LEU A 96 -13.09 -1.75 9.98
N ILE A 97 -12.60 -1.55 8.76
CA ILE A 97 -11.69 -0.42 8.44
C ILE A 97 -12.44 0.91 8.32
N TYR A 98 -13.71 0.89 7.87
CA TYR A 98 -14.45 2.11 7.51
C TYR A 98 -15.36 2.65 8.62
N ARG A 99 -15.33 2.10 9.84
CA ARG A 99 -16.06 2.65 11.01
C ARG A 99 -15.54 3.99 11.54
N PRO A 100 -14.22 4.28 11.56
CA PRO A 100 -13.70 5.57 11.99
C PRO A 100 -14.09 6.70 11.05
N SER A 101 -13.97 7.98 11.50
CA SER A 101 -14.25 9.13 10.65
C SER A 101 -13.37 9.16 9.39
N LEU A 102 -13.90 9.68 8.28
CA LEU A 102 -13.18 9.77 7.00
C LEU A 102 -11.81 10.46 7.15
N THR A 103 -11.70 11.48 7.99
CA THR A 103 -10.42 12.15 8.26
C THR A 103 -9.39 11.19 8.84
N VAL A 104 -9.78 10.37 9.82
CA VAL A 104 -8.91 9.36 10.41
C VAL A 104 -8.50 8.31 9.37
N GLN A 105 -9.44 7.85 8.56
CA GLN A 105 -9.16 6.90 7.49
C GLN A 105 -8.16 7.47 6.47
N LEU A 106 -8.37 8.70 5.99
CA LEU A 106 -7.49 9.36 5.03
C LEU A 106 -6.07 9.53 5.58
N LEU A 107 -5.94 9.99 6.83
CA LEU A 107 -4.64 10.21 7.45
C LEU A 107 -3.94 8.89 7.79
N CYS A 108 -4.62 7.98 8.48
CA CYS A 108 -4.01 6.73 8.93
C CYS A 108 -3.80 5.75 7.76
N THR A 109 -4.90 5.29 7.14
CA THR A 109 -4.85 4.26 6.09
C THR A 109 -4.32 4.82 4.76
N GLY A 110 -4.61 6.10 4.45
CA GLY A 110 -4.17 6.72 3.21
C GLY A 110 -2.69 7.13 3.21
N LEU A 111 -2.14 7.59 4.34
CA LEU A 111 -0.82 8.23 4.34
C LEU A 111 0.18 7.63 5.33
N VAL A 112 -0.15 7.56 6.63
CA VAL A 112 0.82 7.27 7.70
C VAL A 112 1.17 5.79 7.74
N ILE A 113 0.19 4.91 7.75
CA ILE A 113 0.40 3.46 7.76
C ILE A 113 1.17 3.01 6.52
N PRO A 114 0.80 3.41 5.28
CA PRO A 114 1.59 3.11 4.10
C PRO A 114 3.05 3.54 4.17
N LEU A 115 3.34 4.70 4.78
CA LEU A 115 4.72 5.15 4.93
C LEU A 115 5.53 4.23 5.85
N ALA A 116 4.96 3.85 7.00
CA ALA A 116 5.59 2.92 7.92
C ALA A 116 5.84 1.55 7.28
N GLU A 117 4.86 1.06 6.54
CA GLU A 117 4.95 -0.22 5.83
C GLU A 117 6.01 -0.20 4.74
N GLU A 118 6.09 0.85 3.92
CA GLU A 118 7.13 0.95 2.90
C GLU A 118 8.53 1.14 3.49
N LEU A 119 8.66 1.81 4.64
CA LEU A 119 9.91 1.86 5.39
C LEU A 119 10.33 0.46 5.86
N LEU A 120 9.40 -0.30 6.45
CA LEU A 120 9.68 -1.63 6.96
C LEU A 120 9.95 -2.63 5.83
N PHE A 121 9.01 -2.77 4.90
CA PHE A 121 9.04 -3.87 3.93
C PHE A 121 9.95 -3.58 2.73
N ARG A 122 10.13 -2.32 2.30
CA ARG A 122 10.94 -1.97 1.12
C ARG A 122 12.26 -1.35 1.50
N ALA A 123 12.26 -0.28 2.28
CA ALA A 123 13.48 0.43 2.59
C ALA A 123 14.45 -0.38 3.47
N VAL A 124 13.93 -1.17 4.40
CA VAL A 124 14.74 -2.05 5.27
C VAL A 124 14.67 -3.50 4.77
N GLY A 125 13.48 -4.12 4.73
CA GLY A 125 13.30 -5.53 4.46
C GLY A 125 13.79 -5.95 3.08
N TYR A 126 13.17 -5.42 2.01
CA TYR A 126 13.54 -5.76 0.64
C TYR A 126 15.02 -5.47 0.35
N ARG A 127 15.53 -4.33 0.80
CA ARG A 127 16.94 -3.95 0.59
C ARG A 127 17.91 -4.95 1.21
N ASN A 128 17.61 -5.47 2.40
CA ASN A 128 18.42 -6.50 3.04
C ASN A 128 18.30 -7.85 2.30
N LEU A 129 17.08 -8.25 1.91
CA LEU A 129 16.89 -9.46 1.11
C LEU A 129 17.64 -9.42 -0.22
N ARG A 130 17.76 -8.25 -0.86
CA ARG A 130 18.50 -8.05 -2.13
C ARG A 130 20.00 -8.23 -2.02
N ARG A 131 20.56 -8.28 -0.81
CA ARG A 131 21.98 -8.61 -0.60
C ARG A 131 22.25 -10.09 -0.78
N GLU A 132 21.27 -10.94 -0.46
CA GLU A 132 21.41 -12.39 -0.43
C GLU A 132 20.62 -13.09 -1.56
N LEU A 133 19.56 -12.46 -2.07
CA LEU A 133 18.63 -13.08 -3.01
C LEU A 133 18.60 -12.35 -4.36
N PRO A 134 18.32 -13.05 -5.45
CA PRO A 134 18.00 -12.43 -6.73
C PRO A 134 16.70 -11.61 -6.61
N VAL A 135 16.47 -10.70 -7.58
CA VAL A 135 15.31 -9.78 -7.60
C VAL A 135 13.98 -10.53 -7.38
N SER A 136 13.78 -11.64 -8.10
CA SER A 136 12.55 -12.43 -7.99
C SER A 136 12.35 -13.03 -6.60
N GLY A 137 13.40 -13.59 -6.01
CA GLY A 137 13.34 -14.16 -4.67
C GLY A 137 13.09 -13.10 -3.60
N ALA A 138 13.84 -12.00 -3.64
CA ALA A 138 13.67 -10.89 -2.70
C ALA A 138 12.27 -10.27 -2.81
N ALA A 139 11.74 -10.11 -4.04
CA ALA A 139 10.40 -9.59 -4.26
C ALA A 139 9.31 -10.54 -3.72
N ALA A 140 9.44 -11.82 -3.98
CA ALA A 140 8.49 -12.83 -3.50
C ALA A 140 8.48 -12.91 -1.97
N VAL A 141 9.64 -12.96 -1.30
CA VAL A 141 9.72 -13.01 0.16
C VAL A 141 9.19 -11.73 0.80
N SER A 142 9.57 -10.55 0.27
CA SER A 142 9.08 -9.27 0.79
C SER A 142 7.56 -9.14 0.63
N ALA A 143 7.01 -9.57 -0.51
CA ALA A 143 5.58 -9.56 -0.77
C ALA A 143 4.82 -10.55 0.12
N LEU A 144 5.39 -11.73 0.36
CA LEU A 144 4.81 -12.73 1.25
C LEU A 144 4.77 -12.23 2.70
N TRP A 145 5.84 -11.63 3.21
CA TRP A 145 5.84 -11.03 4.54
C TRP A 145 4.81 -9.92 4.66
N PHE A 146 4.72 -9.07 3.65
CA PHE A 146 3.71 -8.02 3.59
C PHE A 146 2.28 -8.59 3.63
N ALA A 147 2.02 -9.67 2.89
CA ALA A 147 0.74 -10.37 2.89
C ALA A 147 0.40 -10.98 4.26
N LEU A 148 1.35 -11.69 4.87
CA LEU A 148 1.17 -12.33 6.18
C LEU A 148 0.92 -11.33 7.30
N PHE A 149 1.52 -10.14 7.21
CA PHE A 149 1.33 -9.06 8.19
C PHE A 149 -0.13 -8.58 8.27
N HIS A 150 -0.93 -8.77 7.21
CA HIS A 150 -2.33 -8.35 7.20
C HIS A 150 -3.28 -9.29 7.97
N GLY A 151 -2.87 -10.50 8.33
CA GLY A 151 -3.62 -11.42 9.18
C GLY A 151 -4.96 -11.93 8.63
N ASN A 152 -5.36 -11.49 7.43
CA ASN A 152 -6.60 -11.88 6.75
C ASN A 152 -6.30 -12.37 5.34
N PRO A 153 -6.81 -13.54 4.90
CA PRO A 153 -6.51 -14.12 3.60
C PRO A 153 -6.87 -13.22 2.41
N VAL A 154 -7.97 -12.49 2.50
CA VAL A 154 -8.43 -11.60 1.41
C VAL A 154 -7.50 -10.40 1.28
N GLN A 155 -7.24 -9.71 2.40
CA GLN A 155 -6.25 -8.63 2.43
C GLN A 155 -4.86 -9.14 2.08
N GLY A 156 -4.47 -10.31 2.57
CA GLY A 156 -3.19 -10.95 2.26
C GLY A 156 -3.00 -11.21 0.77
N THR A 157 -4.05 -11.68 0.07
CA THR A 157 -4.01 -11.88 -1.39
C THR A 157 -3.78 -10.55 -2.11
N TYR A 158 -4.53 -9.52 -1.76
CA TYR A 158 -4.35 -8.18 -2.31
C TYR A 158 -2.95 -7.61 -2.00
N ALA A 159 -2.53 -7.72 -0.75
CA ALA A 159 -1.24 -7.25 -0.26
C ALA A 159 -0.08 -7.98 -0.95
N PHE A 160 -0.20 -9.29 -1.23
CA PHE A 160 0.81 -10.04 -1.96
C PHE A 160 1.02 -9.47 -3.37
N LEU A 161 -0.07 -9.31 -4.13
CA LEU A 161 -0.01 -8.80 -5.51
C LEU A 161 0.52 -7.36 -5.54
N THR A 162 0.01 -6.51 -4.66
CA THR A 162 0.49 -5.12 -4.50
C THR A 162 1.94 -5.10 -4.04
N GLY A 163 2.30 -6.00 -3.13
CA GLY A 163 3.65 -6.17 -2.61
C GLY A 163 4.70 -6.49 -3.67
N LEU A 164 4.35 -7.34 -4.64
CA LEU A 164 5.21 -7.62 -5.80
C LEU A 164 5.42 -6.37 -6.66
N CYS A 165 4.35 -5.62 -6.94
CA CYS A 165 4.44 -4.36 -7.69
C CYS A 165 5.33 -3.35 -6.98
N LEU A 166 5.18 -3.19 -5.66
CA LEU A 166 5.97 -2.28 -4.84
C LEU A 166 7.45 -2.68 -4.77
N ALA A 167 7.74 -3.98 -4.66
CA ALA A 167 9.11 -4.48 -4.67
C ALA A 167 9.81 -4.20 -6.01
N LEU A 168 9.13 -4.43 -7.14
CA LEU A 168 9.65 -4.10 -8.47
C LEU A 168 9.84 -2.59 -8.67
N LEU A 169 8.87 -1.78 -8.22
CA LEU A 169 8.97 -0.32 -8.27
C LEU A 169 10.18 0.17 -7.46
N PHE A 170 10.39 -0.38 -6.27
CA PHE A 170 11.54 -0.04 -5.43
C PHE A 170 12.86 -0.48 -6.09
N GLU A 171 12.92 -1.69 -6.66
CA GLU A 171 14.08 -2.18 -7.40
C GLU A 171 14.49 -1.23 -8.55
N TRP A 172 13.51 -0.71 -9.30
CA TRP A 172 13.79 0.17 -10.45
C TRP A 172 14.14 1.60 -10.06
N THR A 173 13.63 2.09 -8.93
CA THR A 173 13.71 3.52 -8.59
C THR A 173 14.58 3.79 -7.38
N ASP A 174 14.79 2.80 -6.52
CA ASP A 174 15.41 2.95 -5.19
C ASP A 174 14.86 4.18 -4.44
N SER A 175 13.54 4.40 -4.52
CA SER A 175 12.89 5.60 -4.02
C SER A 175 11.73 5.26 -3.09
N LEU A 176 11.91 5.52 -1.79
CA LEU A 176 10.84 5.41 -0.80
C LEU A 176 9.62 6.27 -1.18
N ARG A 177 9.83 7.47 -1.72
CA ARG A 177 8.74 8.36 -2.14
C ARG A 177 7.92 7.76 -3.28
N ALA A 178 8.53 7.00 -4.19
CA ALA A 178 7.82 6.35 -5.29
C ALA A 178 6.92 5.23 -4.78
N VAL A 179 7.43 4.33 -3.94
CA VAL A 179 6.63 3.23 -3.39
C VAL A 179 5.55 3.75 -2.44
N TRP A 180 5.86 4.75 -1.62
CA TRP A 180 4.86 5.39 -0.79
C TRP A 180 3.74 6.05 -1.60
N SER A 181 4.05 6.78 -2.67
CA SER A 181 3.01 7.40 -3.51
C SER A 181 2.14 6.37 -4.23
N PHE A 182 2.72 5.25 -4.66
CA PHE A 182 1.98 4.11 -5.20
C PHE A 182 1.01 3.56 -4.15
N HIS A 183 1.52 3.22 -2.97
CA HIS A 183 0.74 2.59 -1.90
C HIS A 183 -0.37 3.54 -1.38
N ALA A 184 -0.02 4.79 -1.10
CA ALA A 184 -0.97 5.82 -0.69
C ALA A 184 -2.11 5.99 -1.73
N ALA A 185 -1.77 6.08 -3.02
CA ALA A 185 -2.77 6.19 -4.07
C ALA A 185 -3.67 4.95 -4.17
N ALA A 186 -3.11 3.74 -4.03
CA ALA A 186 -3.90 2.51 -4.01
C ALA A 186 -4.91 2.52 -2.86
N ASN A 187 -4.48 2.90 -1.65
CA ASN A 187 -5.34 2.96 -0.47
C ASN A 187 -6.40 4.07 -0.58
N LEU A 188 -6.03 5.26 -1.06
CA LEU A 188 -6.98 6.37 -1.26
C LEU A 188 -8.05 6.03 -2.31
N VAL A 189 -7.67 5.35 -3.40
CA VAL A 189 -8.62 4.86 -4.40
C VAL A 189 -9.51 3.77 -3.81
N SER A 190 -8.96 2.88 -2.98
CA SER A 190 -9.76 1.86 -2.27
C SER A 190 -10.77 2.48 -1.33
N LEU A 191 -10.38 3.50 -0.54
CA LEU A 191 -11.27 4.26 0.33
C LEU A 191 -12.41 4.90 -0.48
N ALA A 192 -12.08 5.61 -1.55
CA ALA A 192 -13.08 6.24 -2.42
C ALA A 192 -13.99 5.20 -3.09
N ALA A 193 -13.44 4.08 -3.54
CA ALA A 193 -14.21 3.00 -4.15
C ALA A 193 -15.19 2.35 -3.18
N THR A 194 -14.87 2.28 -1.89
CA THR A 194 -15.77 1.71 -0.87
C THR A 194 -16.93 2.66 -0.57
N GLU A 195 -16.65 3.96 -0.40
CA GLU A 195 -17.71 4.97 -0.17
C GLU A 195 -18.71 5.06 -1.34
N ILE A 196 -18.21 4.89 -2.57
CA ILE A 196 -19.03 4.96 -3.80
C ILE A 196 -19.58 3.56 -4.15
N GLY A 197 -18.83 2.51 -3.84
CA GLY A 197 -19.05 1.14 -4.29
C GLY A 197 -20.38 0.56 -3.81
N GLU A 198 -20.77 0.82 -2.56
CA GLU A 198 -22.06 0.36 -2.03
C GLU A 198 -23.24 0.88 -2.84
N ARG A 199 -23.15 2.10 -3.37
CA ARG A 199 -24.19 2.71 -4.21
C ARG A 199 -24.19 2.17 -5.64
N ILE A 200 -23.02 1.88 -6.19
CA ILE A 200 -22.85 1.41 -7.58
C ILE A 200 -23.02 -0.11 -7.67
N GLU A 201 -22.55 -0.89 -6.69
CA GLU A 201 -22.56 -2.34 -6.71
C GLU A 201 -23.97 -2.93 -6.86
N ALA A 202 -24.97 -2.26 -6.29
CA ALA A 202 -26.35 -2.68 -6.39
C ALA A 202 -26.96 -2.50 -7.82
N GLN A 203 -26.38 -1.64 -8.65
CA GLN A 203 -26.95 -1.24 -9.94
C GLN A 203 -26.03 -1.54 -11.13
N ALA A 204 -24.72 -1.66 -10.93
CA ALA A 204 -23.78 -1.84 -12.03
C ALA A 204 -23.66 -3.31 -12.46
N PRO A 205 -23.68 -3.59 -13.77
CA PRO A 205 -23.46 -4.93 -14.28
C PRO A 205 -22.01 -5.41 -14.03
N ARG A 206 -21.79 -6.72 -13.92
CA ARG A 206 -20.43 -7.30 -13.78
C ARG A 206 -19.43 -6.81 -14.82
N ALA A 207 -19.90 -6.59 -16.05
CA ALA A 207 -19.09 -6.04 -17.13
C ALA A 207 -18.45 -4.69 -16.79
N PHE A 208 -19.15 -3.83 -16.03
CA PHE A 208 -18.58 -2.56 -15.58
C PHE A 208 -17.33 -2.75 -14.72
N PHE A 209 -17.36 -3.66 -13.75
CA PHE A 209 -16.20 -3.94 -12.88
C PHE A 209 -15.05 -4.56 -13.67
N LEU A 210 -15.34 -5.43 -14.64
CA LEU A 210 -14.31 -6.01 -15.50
C LEU A 210 -13.66 -4.95 -16.40
N CYS A 211 -14.44 -4.04 -16.98
CA CYS A 211 -13.92 -2.90 -17.74
C CYS A 211 -13.06 -1.97 -16.88
N LEU A 212 -13.51 -1.70 -15.65
CA LEU A 212 -12.77 -0.88 -14.69
C LEU A 212 -11.43 -1.55 -14.31
N GLY A 213 -11.44 -2.86 -14.06
CA GLY A 213 -10.23 -3.65 -13.82
C GLY A 213 -9.27 -3.67 -15.01
N ALA A 214 -9.79 -3.82 -16.24
CA ALA A 214 -8.99 -3.77 -17.45
C ALA A 214 -8.35 -2.39 -17.66
N ALA A 215 -9.10 -1.31 -17.45
CA ALA A 215 -8.58 0.06 -17.49
C ALA A 215 -7.49 0.26 -16.41
N GLY A 216 -7.71 -0.23 -15.20
CA GLY A 216 -6.71 -0.22 -14.12
C GLY A 216 -5.44 -0.98 -14.50
N GLY A 217 -5.57 -2.16 -15.09
CA GLY A 217 -4.45 -2.95 -15.59
C GLY A 217 -3.64 -2.23 -16.67
N MET A 218 -4.33 -1.60 -17.63
CA MET A 218 -3.66 -0.79 -18.64
C MET A 218 -2.92 0.40 -18.02
N LEU A 219 -3.51 1.08 -17.06
CA LEU A 219 -2.89 2.20 -16.36
C LEU A 219 -1.65 1.75 -15.58
N LEU A 220 -1.72 0.61 -14.88
CA LEU A 220 -0.59 0.01 -14.16
C LEU A 220 0.57 -0.31 -15.11
N VAL A 221 0.29 -1.06 -16.18
CA VAL A 221 1.30 -1.47 -17.17
C VAL A 221 1.93 -0.25 -17.85
N TRP A 222 1.12 0.71 -18.28
CA TRP A 222 1.60 1.94 -18.89
C TRP A 222 2.49 2.77 -17.95
N SER A 223 2.06 2.92 -16.71
CA SER A 223 2.83 3.64 -15.69
C SER A 223 4.17 2.97 -15.41
N PHE A 224 4.20 1.65 -15.28
CA PHE A 224 5.42 0.87 -15.09
C PHE A 224 6.34 0.95 -16.31
N TYR A 225 5.79 0.88 -17.51
CA TYR A 225 6.55 1.12 -18.74
C TYR A 225 7.21 2.50 -18.75
N ARG A 226 6.48 3.57 -18.40
CA ARG A 226 6.99 4.94 -18.33
C ARG A 226 8.09 5.08 -17.27
N ILE A 227 7.94 4.44 -16.11
CA ILE A 227 8.95 4.43 -15.04
C ILE A 227 10.20 3.67 -15.51
N LYS A 228 10.06 2.43 -15.98
CA LYS A 228 11.19 1.57 -16.35
C LYS A 228 12.02 2.14 -17.50
N ASN A 229 11.37 2.72 -18.50
CA ASN A 229 12.05 3.19 -19.73
C ASN A 229 12.64 4.60 -19.60
N LYS A 230 12.38 5.33 -18.52
CA LYS A 230 13.01 6.61 -18.29
C LYS A 230 14.43 6.42 -17.76
N ARG A 231 15.43 6.67 -18.60
CA ARG A 231 16.84 6.65 -18.20
C ARG A 231 17.08 7.65 -17.05
N GLY A 232 17.80 7.25 -16.02
CA GLY A 232 18.18 8.14 -14.91
C GLY A 232 17.40 7.98 -13.61
N TRP A 233 16.54 6.97 -13.47
CA TRP A 233 15.91 6.68 -12.17
C TRP A 233 16.86 5.98 -11.18
N LYS A 234 17.86 5.25 -11.66
CA LYS A 234 18.87 4.50 -10.87
C LYS A 234 20.23 5.22 -10.73
N THR A 235 20.31 6.52 -10.92
CA THR A 235 21.59 7.26 -10.72
C THR A 235 21.66 7.90 -9.36
#